data_152655179067146f174e4d28752d372d
#
_entry.id   152655179067146f174e4d28752d372d
#
_cell.length_a   1.000
_cell.length_b   1.000
_cell.length_c   1.000
_cell.angle_alpha   90.00
_cell.angle_beta   90.00
_cell.angle_gamma   90.00
#
_symmetry.space_group_name_H-M   'P 1'
#
loop_
_entity.id
_entity.type
_entity.pdbx_description
1 polymer ?
#
loop_
_entity_poly.entity_id
_entity_poly.type
_entity_poly.pdbx_seq_one_letter_code
_entity_poly.pdbx_strand_id
1 'polypeptide(L)'
;RERIPDLTGRAPWARLDFDAIEIFNGDDAVSVAAVESVMKDWYAFLDAGYRITATGNSDSHRAIFHEPGLPRTYVKVPSDDVSKLDQRAFIESLRKNRAIVSSGPFVTLRIDEAFIGDSVAPGLRRARVEVSAPRWMDISFVEIVQKGKSVARIEAPFEPMALTAELEAMLDLRPGDWVIAIAGGTKEMDPLYRRGVPPYAFTNPIFVEADRRPVNP
;
A
#
# COMPACT_ATOMS: atom_id res chain seq x y z
N ARG A 1 -15.90 0.59 -15.67
CA ARG A 1 -16.27 1.16 -14.34
C ARG A 1 -16.43 2.66 -14.52
N GLU A 2 -17.59 3.17 -14.18
CA GLU A 2 -17.77 4.61 -14.04
C GLU A 2 -16.81 5.07 -12.92
N ARG A 3 -16.06 6.14 -13.19
CA ARG A 3 -15.28 6.81 -12.15
C ARG A 3 -16.20 7.12 -10.99
N ILE A 4 -15.70 7.01 -9.75
CA ILE A 4 -16.42 7.51 -8.58
C ILE A 4 -16.80 8.96 -8.91
N PRO A 5 -18.08 9.23 -9.21
CA PRO A 5 -18.45 10.56 -9.66
C PRO A 5 -18.45 11.46 -8.44
N ASP A 6 -17.70 12.53 -8.53
CA ASP A 6 -17.79 13.65 -7.62
C ASP A 6 -17.54 13.34 -6.13
N LEU A 7 -16.27 13.19 -5.78
CA LEU A 7 -15.77 13.18 -4.39
C LEU A 7 -16.13 14.47 -3.61
N THR A 8 -16.84 15.41 -4.22
CA THR A 8 -17.23 16.68 -3.58
C THR A 8 -18.45 16.55 -2.65
N GLY A 9 -18.90 15.32 -2.37
CA GLY A 9 -19.95 15.07 -1.37
C GLY A 9 -21.37 15.46 -1.79
N ARG A 10 -21.60 15.69 -3.09
CA ARG A 10 -22.94 16.04 -3.61
C ARG A 10 -23.89 14.86 -3.75
N ALA A 11 -23.41 13.63 -3.59
CA ALA A 11 -24.30 12.48 -3.52
C ALA A 11 -24.76 12.29 -2.06
N PRO A 12 -26.03 12.54 -1.73
CA PRO A 12 -26.51 12.52 -0.35
C PRO A 12 -26.40 11.14 0.34
N TRP A 13 -26.11 10.10 -0.42
CA TRP A 13 -25.91 8.73 0.05
C TRP A 13 -24.42 8.34 0.18
N ALA A 14 -23.49 9.13 -0.36
CA ALA A 14 -22.06 8.87 -0.29
C ALA A 14 -21.49 9.45 1.02
N ARG A 15 -21.57 8.67 2.07
CA ARG A 15 -20.86 8.99 3.33
C ARG A 15 -19.42 8.52 3.21
N LEU A 16 -18.48 9.46 3.35
CA LEU A 16 -17.04 9.19 3.38
C LEU A 16 -16.51 9.06 4.82
N ASP A 17 -17.32 8.47 5.70
CA ASP A 17 -17.03 8.28 7.12
C ASP A 17 -16.43 6.88 7.43
N PHE A 18 -15.63 6.35 6.51
CA PHE A 18 -14.93 5.09 6.68
C PHE A 18 -13.41 5.33 6.81
N ASP A 19 -12.76 4.51 7.63
CA ASP A 19 -11.31 4.63 7.94
C ASP A 19 -10.42 3.90 6.92
N ALA A 20 -10.95 2.89 6.22
CA ALA A 20 -10.18 2.04 5.33
C ALA A 20 -10.96 1.60 4.09
N ILE A 21 -10.22 1.28 3.02
CA ILE A 21 -10.75 0.75 1.76
C ILE A 21 -9.99 -0.53 1.40
N GLU A 22 -10.72 -1.58 1.05
CA GLU A 22 -10.10 -2.81 0.56
C GLU A 22 -9.68 -2.65 -0.90
N ILE A 23 -8.38 -2.74 -1.14
CA ILE A 23 -7.77 -2.62 -2.47
C ILE A 23 -7.49 -3.99 -3.07
N PHE A 24 -7.04 -4.93 -2.24
CA PHE A 24 -6.66 -6.25 -2.67
C PHE A 24 -7.52 -7.30 -1.96
N ASN A 25 -8.60 -7.73 -2.64
CA ASN A 25 -9.44 -8.83 -2.19
C ASN A 25 -8.95 -10.13 -2.81
N GLY A 26 -8.73 -11.18 -2.01
CA GLY A 26 -8.16 -12.44 -2.47
C GLY A 26 -9.14 -13.32 -3.25
N ASP A 27 -10.45 -13.14 -3.07
CA ASP A 27 -11.45 -13.88 -3.82
C ASP A 27 -11.74 -13.23 -5.20
N ASP A 28 -11.74 -11.90 -5.24
CA ASP A 28 -12.06 -11.14 -6.46
C ASP A 28 -10.84 -10.78 -7.32
N ALA A 29 -9.64 -10.75 -6.73
CA ALA A 29 -8.41 -10.37 -7.45
C ALA A 29 -7.94 -11.52 -8.35
N VAL A 30 -8.41 -11.53 -9.57
CA VAL A 30 -8.00 -12.47 -10.61
C VAL A 30 -6.73 -12.04 -11.34
N SER A 31 -6.21 -10.85 -11.07
CA SER A 31 -4.99 -10.31 -11.69
C SER A 31 -4.49 -9.05 -10.97
N VAL A 32 -3.20 -8.72 -11.13
CA VAL A 32 -2.62 -7.44 -10.67
C VAL A 32 -3.36 -6.25 -11.28
N ALA A 33 -3.79 -6.33 -12.53
CA ALA A 33 -4.55 -5.28 -13.19
C ALA A 33 -5.90 -4.99 -12.50
N ALA A 34 -6.53 -5.99 -11.90
CA ALA A 34 -7.74 -5.80 -11.10
C ALA A 34 -7.43 -4.99 -9.83
N VAL A 35 -6.35 -5.33 -9.13
CA VAL A 35 -5.87 -4.59 -7.95
C VAL A 35 -5.55 -3.15 -8.32
N GLU A 36 -4.76 -2.93 -9.38
CA GLU A 36 -4.40 -1.59 -9.86
C GLU A 36 -5.62 -0.74 -10.28
N SER A 37 -6.68 -1.40 -10.75
CA SER A 37 -7.93 -0.69 -11.07
C SER A 37 -8.60 -0.12 -9.81
N VAL A 38 -8.59 -0.84 -8.69
CA VAL A 38 -9.10 -0.36 -7.40
C VAL A 38 -8.14 0.66 -6.77
N MET A 39 -6.82 0.47 -6.94
CA MET A 39 -5.83 1.46 -6.52
C MET A 39 -6.07 2.84 -7.12
N LYS A 40 -6.54 2.93 -8.36
CA LYS A 40 -6.86 4.23 -9.00
C LYS A 40 -8.00 4.96 -8.28
N ASP A 41 -8.99 4.22 -7.76
CA ASP A 41 -10.06 4.81 -6.96
C ASP A 41 -9.50 5.33 -5.63
N TRP A 42 -8.62 4.55 -4.98
CA TRP A 42 -7.93 4.98 -3.77
C TRP A 42 -7.04 6.21 -3.99
N TYR A 43 -6.29 6.25 -5.10
CA TYR A 43 -5.48 7.42 -5.48
C TYR A 43 -6.34 8.69 -5.64
N ALA A 44 -7.56 8.56 -6.17
CA ALA A 44 -8.48 9.68 -6.28
C ALA A 44 -8.89 10.23 -4.90
N PHE A 45 -9.07 9.36 -3.89
CA PHE A 45 -9.29 9.80 -2.51
C PHE A 45 -8.06 10.51 -1.93
N LEU A 46 -6.87 9.95 -2.13
CA LEU A 46 -5.61 10.57 -1.66
C LEU A 46 -5.39 11.93 -2.33
N ASP A 47 -5.69 12.06 -3.63
CA ASP A 47 -5.59 13.31 -4.38
C ASP A 47 -6.57 14.38 -3.90
N ALA A 48 -7.73 13.95 -3.42
CA ALA A 48 -8.71 14.82 -2.79
C ALA A 48 -8.37 15.18 -1.33
N GLY A 49 -7.25 14.68 -0.79
CA GLY A 49 -6.76 14.96 0.56
C GLY A 49 -7.29 14.04 1.66
N TYR A 50 -8.04 13.00 1.29
CA TYR A 50 -8.50 12.00 2.27
C TYR A 50 -7.37 11.05 2.66
N ARG A 51 -7.26 10.75 3.96
CA ARG A 51 -6.28 9.80 4.51
C ARG A 51 -6.96 8.46 4.80
N ILE A 52 -7.39 7.77 3.76
CA ILE A 52 -8.06 6.46 3.86
C ILE A 52 -7.02 5.37 3.75
N THR A 53 -7.01 4.44 4.70
CA THR A 53 -6.05 3.33 4.75
C THR A 53 -6.42 2.26 3.73
N ALA A 54 -5.48 1.91 2.85
CA ALA A 54 -5.60 0.74 2.00
C ALA A 54 -5.40 -0.53 2.79
N THR A 55 -6.26 -1.52 2.56
CA THR A 55 -6.18 -2.87 3.14
C THR A 55 -6.20 -3.94 2.05
N GLY A 56 -5.72 -5.13 2.41
CA GLY A 56 -5.83 -6.34 1.60
C GLY A 56 -6.23 -7.50 2.49
N ASN A 57 -7.20 -8.30 2.02
CA ASN A 57 -7.74 -9.39 2.79
C ASN A 57 -7.98 -10.59 1.90
N SER A 58 -7.80 -11.80 2.43
CA SER A 58 -7.92 -13.04 1.66
C SER A 58 -9.35 -13.37 1.25
N ASP A 59 -10.33 -12.82 1.95
CA ASP A 59 -11.76 -13.10 1.75
C ASP A 59 -12.07 -14.61 1.73
N SER A 60 -11.44 -15.34 2.64
CA SER A 60 -11.51 -16.81 2.68
C SER A 60 -12.86 -17.31 3.19
N HIS A 61 -13.64 -17.92 2.29
CA HIS A 61 -14.98 -18.46 2.59
C HIS A 61 -15.02 -20.00 2.65
N ARG A 62 -13.97 -20.68 2.21
CA ARG A 62 -13.94 -22.14 2.08
C ARG A 62 -12.66 -22.69 2.68
N ALA A 63 -12.75 -23.83 3.34
CA ALA A 63 -11.58 -24.53 3.90
C ALA A 63 -10.61 -25.07 2.82
N ILE A 64 -11.11 -25.26 1.60
CA ILE A 64 -10.36 -25.74 0.44
C ILE A 64 -10.46 -24.66 -0.64
N PHE A 65 -9.37 -24.34 -1.31
CA PHE A 65 -9.22 -23.38 -2.40
C PHE A 65 -9.14 -21.89 -2.01
N HIS A 66 -9.25 -21.54 -0.73
CA HIS A 66 -9.05 -20.18 -0.25
C HIS A 66 -7.91 -20.18 0.76
N GLU A 67 -6.83 -19.49 0.43
CA GLU A 67 -5.63 -19.40 1.27
C GLU A 67 -5.76 -18.23 2.26
N PRO A 68 -6.04 -18.49 3.56
CA PRO A 68 -6.11 -17.42 4.55
C PRO A 68 -4.80 -16.61 4.60
N GLY A 69 -4.93 -15.27 4.58
CA GLY A 69 -3.78 -14.38 4.62
C GLY A 69 -3.07 -14.15 3.26
N LEU A 70 -3.71 -14.52 2.14
CA LEU A 70 -3.25 -14.20 0.78
C LEU A 70 -4.39 -13.52 -0.01
N PRO A 71 -4.38 -12.17 -0.15
CA PRO A 71 -3.47 -11.21 0.49
C PRO A 71 -3.77 -10.96 1.97
N ARG A 72 -2.94 -10.10 2.59
CA ARG A 72 -3.07 -9.69 3.99
C ARG A 72 -2.68 -8.24 4.19
N THR A 73 -3.12 -7.67 5.31
CA THR A 73 -2.70 -6.36 5.79
C THR A 73 -1.76 -6.54 6.97
N TYR A 74 -0.53 -6.03 6.86
CA TYR A 74 0.38 -5.89 8.00
C TYR A 74 0.15 -4.53 8.64
N VAL A 75 -0.10 -4.51 9.93
CA VAL A 75 -0.33 -3.28 10.70
C VAL A 75 0.81 -3.08 11.68
N LYS A 76 1.42 -1.88 11.69
CA LYS A 76 2.49 -1.56 12.63
C LYS A 76 1.92 -1.44 14.05
N VAL A 77 2.42 -2.27 14.96
CA VAL A 77 2.05 -2.26 16.38
C VAL A 77 3.30 -2.07 17.25
N PRO A 78 3.15 -1.67 18.53
CA PRO A 78 4.28 -1.42 19.42
C PRO A 78 5.08 -2.68 19.79
N SER A 79 4.48 -3.87 19.68
CA SER A 79 5.10 -5.15 20.07
C SER A 79 4.67 -6.28 19.14
N ASP A 80 5.61 -7.15 18.80
CA ASP A 80 5.35 -8.39 18.03
C ASP A 80 4.84 -9.53 18.93
N ASP A 81 4.83 -9.34 20.24
CA ASP A 81 4.28 -10.29 21.20
C ASP A 81 2.75 -10.22 21.20
N VAL A 82 2.12 -11.25 20.65
CA VAL A 82 0.65 -11.35 20.53
C VAL A 82 -0.05 -11.21 21.88
N SER A 83 0.58 -11.65 22.96
CA SER A 83 0.01 -11.52 24.33
C SER A 83 -0.07 -10.07 24.81
N LYS A 84 0.66 -9.16 24.15
CA LYS A 84 0.71 -7.72 24.43
C LYS A 84 -0.02 -6.89 23.39
N LEU A 85 -0.82 -7.51 22.53
CA LEU A 85 -1.56 -6.81 21.49
C LEU A 85 -2.58 -5.84 22.12
N ASP A 86 -2.35 -4.55 21.93
CA ASP A 86 -3.28 -3.50 22.29
C ASP A 86 -4.21 -3.18 21.12
N GLN A 87 -5.50 -3.49 21.26
CA GLN A 87 -6.50 -3.23 20.24
C GLN A 87 -6.63 -1.75 19.88
N ARG A 88 -6.45 -0.84 20.85
CA ARG A 88 -6.52 0.61 20.59
C ARG A 88 -5.34 1.06 19.76
N ALA A 89 -4.14 0.62 20.10
CA ALA A 89 -2.93 0.91 19.31
C ALA A 89 -3.03 0.33 17.90
N PHE A 90 -3.62 -0.86 17.73
CA PHE A 90 -3.87 -1.46 16.43
C PHE A 90 -4.83 -0.62 15.58
N ILE A 91 -6.00 -0.23 16.12
CA ILE A 91 -6.99 0.61 15.42
C ILE A 91 -6.39 1.98 15.08
N GLU A 92 -5.64 2.58 16.01
CA GLU A 92 -4.98 3.86 15.79
C GLU A 92 -3.92 3.79 14.68
N SER A 93 -3.17 2.70 14.62
CA SER A 93 -2.20 2.46 13.53
C SER A 93 -2.89 2.34 12.17
N LEU A 94 -4.01 1.61 12.08
CA LEU A 94 -4.82 1.59 10.87
C LEU A 94 -5.29 2.99 10.47
N ARG A 95 -5.89 3.74 11.39
CA ARG A 95 -6.34 5.12 11.13
C ARG A 95 -5.23 6.08 10.72
N LYS A 96 -4.00 5.80 11.12
CA LYS A 96 -2.80 6.56 10.75
C LYS A 96 -2.12 6.05 9.48
N ASN A 97 -2.77 5.19 8.69
CA ASN A 97 -2.21 4.61 7.47
C ASN A 97 -0.90 3.81 7.68
N ARG A 98 -0.64 3.29 8.89
CA ARG A 98 0.57 2.54 9.23
C ARG A 98 0.39 1.06 8.91
N ALA A 99 0.11 0.79 7.65
CA ALA A 99 -0.18 -0.55 7.15
C ALA A 99 0.44 -0.80 5.78
N ILE A 100 0.67 -2.08 5.49
CA ILE A 100 1.20 -2.60 4.22
C ILE A 100 0.23 -3.65 3.73
N VAL A 101 -0.07 -3.64 2.44
CA VAL A 101 -0.88 -4.66 1.77
C VAL A 101 0.05 -5.58 0.99
N SER A 102 -0.12 -6.90 1.14
CA SER A 102 0.77 -7.85 0.49
C SER A 102 0.15 -9.22 0.26
N SER A 103 0.42 -9.79 -0.90
CA SER A 103 0.21 -11.21 -1.16
C SER A 103 1.45 -12.07 -0.87
N GLY A 104 2.54 -11.47 -0.37
CA GLY A 104 3.77 -12.22 -0.02
C GLY A 104 4.94 -11.34 0.37
N PRO A 105 5.43 -10.44 -0.50
CA PRO A 105 6.57 -9.58 -0.21
C PRO A 105 6.27 -8.64 0.96
N PHE A 106 7.26 -8.37 1.79
CA PHE A 106 7.19 -7.33 2.82
C PHE A 106 7.93 -6.10 2.31
N VAL A 107 7.22 -4.99 2.10
CA VAL A 107 7.75 -3.75 1.55
C VAL A 107 7.63 -2.63 2.55
N THR A 108 8.70 -1.87 2.76
CA THR A 108 8.69 -0.67 3.61
C THR A 108 9.12 0.55 2.81
N LEU A 109 8.66 1.72 3.23
CA LEU A 109 9.04 3.01 2.68
C LEU A 109 9.42 3.96 3.82
N ARG A 110 10.53 4.67 3.63
CA ARG A 110 10.92 5.82 4.44
C ARG A 110 11.19 7.02 3.54
N ILE A 111 10.88 8.20 4.03
CA ILE A 111 11.32 9.47 3.44
C ILE A 111 12.01 10.24 4.55
N ASP A 112 13.33 10.41 4.44
CA ASP A 112 14.21 10.82 5.54
C ASP A 112 13.94 9.93 6.76
N GLU A 113 13.55 10.48 7.91
CA GLU A 113 13.21 9.72 9.12
C GLU A 113 11.73 9.29 9.19
N ALA A 114 10.88 9.81 8.31
CA ALA A 114 9.45 9.50 8.32
C ALA A 114 9.17 8.08 7.83
N PHE A 115 8.17 7.46 8.42
CA PHE A 115 7.68 6.12 8.08
C PHE A 115 6.26 6.21 7.49
N ILE A 116 5.79 5.10 6.94
CA ILE A 116 4.43 4.93 6.39
C ILE A 116 3.39 5.51 7.35
N GLY A 117 2.50 6.36 6.86
CA GLY A 117 1.47 7.07 7.62
C GLY A 117 1.90 8.40 8.23
N ASP A 118 3.21 8.70 8.24
CA ASP A 118 3.73 9.99 8.71
C ASP A 118 3.60 11.08 7.63
N SER A 119 3.94 12.31 7.99
CA SER A 119 4.02 13.45 7.07
C SER A 119 5.42 14.03 7.06
N VAL A 120 5.84 14.55 5.89
CA VAL A 120 7.11 15.25 5.69
C VAL A 120 6.87 16.65 5.13
N ALA A 121 7.80 17.56 5.36
CA ALA A 121 7.79 18.86 4.72
C ALA A 121 8.10 18.73 3.21
N PRO A 122 7.54 19.59 2.35
CA PRO A 122 7.86 19.62 0.92
C PRO A 122 9.34 19.94 0.67
N GLY A 123 9.80 19.69 -0.55
CA GLY A 123 11.16 19.92 -1.01
C GLY A 123 11.87 18.63 -1.43
N LEU A 124 13.18 18.74 -1.68
CA LEU A 124 14.00 17.60 -2.07
C LEU A 124 14.23 16.68 -0.87
N ARG A 125 13.77 15.41 -0.96
CA ARG A 125 13.80 14.42 0.12
C ARG A 125 14.37 13.11 -0.37
N ARG A 126 15.06 12.39 0.51
CA ARG A 126 15.57 11.06 0.23
C ARG A 126 14.51 10.01 0.58
N ALA A 127 14.09 9.24 -0.41
CA ALA A 127 13.22 8.07 -0.22
C ALA A 127 14.05 6.79 -0.26
N ARG A 128 13.70 5.85 0.62
CA ARG A 128 14.28 4.50 0.68
C ARG A 128 13.18 3.47 0.79
N VAL A 129 13.20 2.51 -0.11
CA VAL A 129 12.33 1.32 -0.11
C VAL A 129 13.16 0.10 0.22
N GLU A 130 12.67 -0.72 1.12
CA GLU A 130 13.25 -2.03 1.42
C GLU A 130 12.18 -3.10 1.18
N VAL A 131 12.58 -4.17 0.49
CA VAL A 131 11.70 -5.31 0.18
C VAL A 131 12.35 -6.58 0.70
N SER A 132 11.56 -7.39 1.42
CA SER A 132 11.95 -8.74 1.85
C SER A 132 10.95 -9.75 1.31
N ALA A 133 11.42 -10.85 0.76
CA ALA A 133 10.58 -11.93 0.26
C ALA A 133 11.25 -13.30 0.44
N PRO A 134 10.50 -14.40 0.53
CA PRO A 134 11.06 -15.75 0.46
C PRO A 134 11.79 -15.98 -0.87
N ARG A 135 12.85 -16.78 -0.86
CA ARG A 135 13.69 -17.04 -2.06
C ARG A 135 12.94 -17.66 -3.25
N TRP A 136 11.86 -18.36 -2.99
CA TRP A 136 11.04 -18.98 -4.03
C TRP A 136 10.07 -18.01 -4.70
N MET A 137 9.90 -16.82 -4.12
CA MET A 137 8.98 -15.81 -4.62
C MET A 137 9.67 -14.93 -5.66
N ASP A 138 9.07 -14.82 -6.83
CA ASP A 138 9.58 -13.98 -7.91
C ASP A 138 9.31 -12.51 -7.58
N ILE A 139 10.33 -11.74 -7.28
CA ILE A 139 10.26 -10.27 -7.21
C ILE A 139 10.98 -9.73 -8.42
N SER A 140 10.25 -9.10 -9.32
CA SER A 140 10.77 -8.64 -10.60
C SER A 140 11.00 -7.13 -10.63
N PHE A 141 10.31 -6.37 -9.77
CA PHE A 141 10.46 -4.93 -9.70
C PHE A 141 10.19 -4.36 -8.32
N VAL A 142 10.79 -3.21 -8.07
CA VAL A 142 10.47 -2.32 -6.94
C VAL A 142 10.35 -0.91 -7.48
N GLU A 143 9.30 -0.18 -7.09
CA GLU A 143 9.08 1.19 -7.55
C GLU A 143 8.56 2.12 -6.45
N ILE A 144 8.86 3.41 -6.63
CA ILE A 144 8.30 4.51 -5.85
C ILE A 144 7.29 5.24 -6.72
N VAL A 145 6.09 5.40 -6.19
CA VAL A 145 4.97 6.08 -6.85
C VAL A 145 4.64 7.36 -6.08
N GLN A 146 4.72 8.51 -6.75
CA GLN A 146 4.33 9.82 -6.24
C GLN A 146 3.09 10.30 -7.02
N LYS A 147 2.00 10.57 -6.31
CA LYS A 147 0.75 11.04 -6.95
C LYS A 147 0.29 10.15 -8.11
N GLY A 148 0.36 8.81 -7.93
CA GLY A 148 -0.04 7.84 -8.93
C GLY A 148 0.90 7.69 -10.13
N LYS A 149 2.09 8.31 -10.10
CA LYS A 149 3.11 8.20 -11.14
C LYS A 149 4.34 7.51 -10.60
N SER A 150 4.88 6.54 -11.35
CA SER A 150 6.19 5.94 -11.06
C SER A 150 7.27 7.00 -11.24
N VAL A 151 8.04 7.27 -10.18
CA VAL A 151 9.11 8.28 -10.17
C VAL A 151 10.49 7.68 -10.02
N ALA A 152 10.58 6.45 -9.51
CA ALA A 152 11.80 5.66 -9.46
C ALA A 152 11.42 4.19 -9.53
N ARG A 153 12.20 3.39 -10.30
CA ARG A 153 11.95 1.95 -10.45
C ARG A 153 13.24 1.21 -10.71
N ILE A 154 13.39 0.04 -10.13
CA ILE A 154 14.43 -0.93 -10.44
C ILE A 154 13.78 -2.24 -10.84
N GLU A 155 14.44 -2.93 -11.79
CA GLU A 155 14.00 -4.22 -12.34
C GLU A 155 14.98 -5.32 -11.96
N ALA A 156 14.47 -6.54 -11.85
CA ALA A 156 15.30 -7.74 -11.66
C ALA A 156 16.31 -7.92 -12.82
N PRO A 157 17.38 -8.73 -12.64
CA PRO A 157 17.52 -9.70 -11.56
C PRO A 157 18.01 -9.06 -10.25
N PHE A 158 17.30 -9.30 -9.16
CA PHE A 158 17.85 -9.11 -7.83
C PHE A 158 18.75 -10.32 -7.52
N GLU A 159 19.85 -10.11 -6.77
CA GLU A 159 20.76 -11.18 -6.42
C GLU A 159 20.00 -12.40 -5.86
N PRO A 160 20.18 -13.62 -6.41
CA PRO A 160 19.41 -14.81 -6.01
C PRO A 160 19.56 -15.18 -4.53
N MET A 161 20.61 -14.67 -3.89
CA MET A 161 20.89 -14.84 -2.47
C MET A 161 20.30 -13.71 -1.61
N ALA A 162 19.93 -12.59 -2.22
CA ALA A 162 19.34 -11.47 -1.48
C ALA A 162 17.87 -11.77 -1.19
N LEU A 163 17.55 -11.89 0.09
CA LEU A 163 16.16 -11.87 0.58
C LEU A 163 15.59 -10.45 0.54
N THR A 164 16.40 -9.48 0.17
CA THR A 164 16.09 -8.05 0.21
C THR A 164 16.47 -7.36 -1.09
N ALA A 165 15.59 -6.48 -1.56
CA ALA A 165 15.91 -5.49 -2.59
C ALA A 165 15.78 -4.09 -1.96
N GLU A 166 16.64 -3.17 -2.39
CA GLU A 166 16.64 -1.79 -1.93
C GLU A 166 16.55 -0.84 -3.12
N LEU A 167 15.74 0.20 -2.98
CA LEU A 167 15.65 1.30 -3.94
C LEU A 167 15.76 2.63 -3.19
N GLU A 168 16.73 3.45 -3.56
CA GLU A 168 16.87 4.81 -3.07
C GLU A 168 16.66 5.82 -4.19
N ALA A 169 15.99 6.92 -3.88
CA ALA A 169 15.78 8.02 -4.82
C ALA A 169 15.68 9.36 -4.09
N MET A 170 16.09 10.42 -4.77
CA MET A 170 15.78 11.80 -4.35
C MET A 170 14.49 12.24 -5.03
N LEU A 171 13.52 12.66 -4.24
CA LEU A 171 12.18 13.06 -4.69
C LEU A 171 12.01 14.57 -4.49
N ASP A 172 11.52 15.26 -5.51
CA ASP A 172 11.05 16.66 -5.40
C ASP A 172 9.57 16.63 -5.00
N LEU A 173 9.32 16.82 -3.70
CA LEU A 173 8.00 16.69 -3.09
C LEU A 173 7.31 18.07 -2.97
N ARG A 174 6.08 18.14 -3.41
CA ARG A 174 5.24 19.34 -3.37
C ARG A 174 4.17 19.24 -2.27
N PRO A 175 3.69 20.37 -1.74
CA PRO A 175 2.60 20.37 -0.79
C PRO A 175 1.39 19.59 -1.27
N GLY A 176 0.88 18.66 -0.44
CA GLY A 176 -0.26 17.79 -0.78
C GLY A 176 0.07 16.55 -1.62
N ASP A 177 1.36 16.31 -1.89
CA ASP A 177 1.79 15.03 -2.47
C ASP A 177 1.63 13.89 -1.46
N TRP A 178 1.56 12.70 -2.02
CA TRP A 178 1.64 11.44 -1.28
C TRP A 178 2.55 10.47 -2.05
N VAL A 179 3.24 9.62 -1.31
CA VAL A 179 4.22 8.69 -1.85
C VAL A 179 3.99 7.30 -1.29
N ILE A 180 3.96 6.29 -2.15
CA ILE A 180 3.90 4.87 -1.80
C ILE A 180 5.05 4.11 -2.46
N ALA A 181 5.36 2.93 -1.93
CA ALA A 181 6.22 1.96 -2.58
C ALA A 181 5.41 0.75 -3.04
N ILE A 182 5.79 0.18 -4.18
CA ILE A 182 5.21 -1.04 -4.74
C ILE A 182 6.36 -2.01 -5.03
N ALA A 183 6.14 -3.30 -4.74
CA ALA A 183 7.01 -4.39 -5.15
C ALA A 183 6.18 -5.52 -5.74
N GLY A 184 6.66 -6.14 -6.81
CA GLY A 184 5.91 -7.20 -7.45
C GLY A 184 6.77 -8.13 -8.30
N GLY A 185 6.14 -9.21 -8.73
CA GLY A 185 6.72 -10.21 -9.60
C GLY A 185 5.95 -10.37 -10.91
N THR A 186 6.48 -11.21 -11.80
CA THR A 186 5.86 -11.57 -13.07
C THR A 186 5.42 -13.03 -13.11
N LYS A 187 5.97 -13.87 -12.24
CA LYS A 187 5.63 -15.28 -12.14
C LYS A 187 4.56 -15.49 -11.11
N GLU A 188 3.58 -16.31 -11.47
CA GLU A 188 2.51 -16.73 -10.58
C GLU A 188 3.05 -17.47 -9.36
N MET A 189 2.33 -17.42 -8.25
CA MET A 189 2.68 -18.11 -7.00
C MET A 189 2.07 -19.53 -6.92
N ASP A 190 1.82 -20.18 -8.07
CA ASP A 190 1.34 -21.56 -8.11
C ASP A 190 2.41 -22.53 -7.53
N PRO A 191 2.06 -23.51 -6.71
CA PRO A 191 0.69 -23.94 -6.36
C PRO A 191 0.08 -23.23 -5.14
N LEU A 192 0.74 -22.28 -4.53
CA LEU A 192 0.28 -21.61 -3.30
C LEU A 192 -0.92 -20.70 -3.55
N TYR A 193 -0.94 -20.02 -4.68
CA TYR A 193 -2.05 -19.15 -5.05
C TYR A 193 -2.59 -19.56 -6.42
N ARG A 194 -3.68 -20.31 -6.39
CA ARG A 194 -4.24 -21.01 -7.57
C ARG A 194 -4.90 -20.10 -8.62
N ARG A 195 -4.89 -18.79 -8.43
CA ARG A 195 -5.55 -17.84 -9.32
C ARG A 195 -4.62 -17.12 -10.29
N GLY A 196 -3.39 -17.58 -10.38
CA GLY A 196 -2.44 -17.01 -11.33
C GLY A 196 -1.99 -15.60 -11.03
N VAL A 197 -2.08 -15.14 -9.76
CA VAL A 197 -1.64 -13.81 -9.36
C VAL A 197 -0.18 -13.85 -8.95
N PRO A 198 0.69 -13.04 -9.56
CA PRO A 198 2.07 -12.90 -9.11
C PRO A 198 2.15 -12.21 -7.76
N PRO A 199 3.32 -12.30 -7.06
CA PRO A 199 3.54 -11.53 -5.84
C PRO A 199 3.31 -10.05 -6.08
N TYR A 200 2.58 -9.41 -5.16
CA TYR A 200 2.32 -7.98 -5.23
C TYR A 200 2.15 -7.40 -3.84
N ALA A 201 2.86 -6.32 -3.56
CA ALA A 201 2.78 -5.63 -2.29
C ALA A 201 2.91 -4.12 -2.48
N PHE A 202 2.25 -3.35 -1.62
CA PHE A 202 2.38 -1.90 -1.60
C PHE A 202 2.19 -1.34 -0.19
N THR A 203 2.79 -0.17 0.03
CA THR A 203 2.66 0.56 1.29
C THR A 203 1.44 1.47 1.28
N ASN A 204 0.92 1.79 2.45
CA ASN A 204 0.17 3.02 2.61
C ASN A 204 1.08 4.24 2.47
N PRO A 205 0.55 5.46 2.30
CA PRO A 205 1.36 6.63 1.95
C PRO A 205 2.20 7.19 3.10
N ILE A 206 3.31 7.83 2.72
CA ILE A 206 3.87 8.97 3.43
C ILE A 206 3.30 10.21 2.77
N PHE A 207 2.77 11.14 3.55
CA PHE A 207 2.12 12.35 3.08
C PHE A 207 3.09 13.54 3.07
N VAL A 208 2.88 14.48 2.16
CA VAL A 208 3.61 15.75 2.17
C VAL A 208 2.68 16.82 2.75
N GLU A 209 3.18 17.57 3.74
CA GLU A 209 2.41 18.62 4.37
C GLU A 209 1.89 19.60 3.32
N ALA A 210 0.58 19.82 3.33
CA ALA A 210 -0.03 20.85 2.51
C ALA A 210 0.02 22.17 3.31
N ASP A 211 0.19 23.29 2.60
CA ASP A 211 -0.07 24.59 3.21
C ASP A 211 -1.47 24.56 3.81
N ARG A 212 -1.54 24.68 5.14
CA ARG A 212 -2.80 24.77 5.85
C ARG A 212 -3.50 26.05 5.44
N ARG A 213 -4.27 26.01 4.36
CA ARG A 213 -5.34 27.02 4.24
C ARG A 213 -6.36 26.66 5.30
N PRO A 214 -6.73 27.59 6.19
CA PRO A 214 -7.82 27.32 7.11
C PRO A 214 -9.04 26.97 6.25
N VAL A 215 -9.53 25.73 6.40
CA VAL A 215 -10.88 25.38 5.92
C VAL A 215 -11.79 26.19 6.82
N ASN A 216 -12.30 27.31 6.32
CA ASN A 216 -13.35 28.05 7.00
C ASN A 216 -14.53 27.11 7.21
N PRO A 217 -15.10 27.07 8.41
CA PRO A 217 -16.19 26.20 8.78
C PRO A 217 -17.44 26.45 7.92
#